data_f01c254aefe838163526f23b33d7bb4b
#
_entry.id   f01c254aefe838163526f23b33d7bb4b
#
_cell.length_a   1.000
_cell.length_b   1.000
_cell.length_c   1.000
_cell.angle_alpha   90.00
_cell.angle_beta   90.00
_cell.angle_gamma   90.00
#
_symmetry.space_group_name_H-M   'P 1'
#
loop_
_entity.id
_entity.type
_entity.pdbx_description
1 polymer ?
#
loop_
_entity_poly.entity_id
_entity_poly.type
_entity_poly.pdbx_seq_one_letter_code
_entity_poly.pdbx_strand_id
1 'polypeptide(L)'
;MAPYSRMAHSKNKRQIMEFVHVVTSLLQREAVMEFVRLGVVYTHLIACCVAIGLVLTSDFAMIKQLLKGSDSIHLEQAPMETLKRTITLALQMLWFSGVLIVLLDMSAKGLEYLLNPKLQAKVLIVALLTVNGSLLHSVIMPALMRAGSLLQLEPGMRALSIFAGTVSAVSWFYAALLGVGRPLAWKYSLGELLYAYPMLIFAGFIAMSRLVKWARKRQAHPMPQQAPNARESGPALDESRGY
;
A
#
# COMPACT_ATOMS: atom_id res chain seq x y z
N MET A 1 31.68 -57.31 1.40
CA MET A 1 30.89 -56.46 0.45
C MET A 1 30.77 -55.02 0.94
N ALA A 2 31.84 -54.26 1.17
CA ALA A 2 31.72 -52.90 1.71
C ALA A 2 32.69 -51.82 1.16
N PRO A 3 33.42 -51.94 0.06
CA PRO A 3 34.21 -50.83 -0.46
C PRO A 3 33.48 -49.94 -1.51
N TYR A 4 32.47 -50.48 -2.19
CA TYR A 4 31.84 -49.77 -3.33
C TYR A 4 30.94 -48.59 -2.90
N SER A 5 30.28 -48.66 -1.74
CA SER A 5 29.39 -47.57 -1.26
C SER A 5 30.15 -46.35 -0.78
N ARG A 6 31.33 -46.51 -0.23
CA ARG A 6 32.17 -45.35 0.21
C ARG A 6 32.78 -44.56 -0.94
N MET A 7 33.16 -45.23 -2.05
CA MET A 7 33.70 -44.53 -3.24
C MET A 7 32.58 -43.74 -3.98
N ALA A 8 31.37 -44.27 -4.07
CA ALA A 8 30.25 -43.56 -4.67
C ALA A 8 29.87 -42.31 -3.86
N HIS A 9 29.88 -42.42 -2.52
CA HIS A 9 29.59 -41.28 -1.65
C HIS A 9 30.65 -40.20 -1.68
N SER A 10 31.94 -40.58 -1.83
CA SER A 10 33.08 -39.66 -1.98
C SER A 10 33.06 -38.92 -3.31
N LYS A 11 32.71 -39.61 -4.43
CA LYS A 11 32.56 -38.98 -5.74
C LYS A 11 31.40 -37.97 -5.76
N ASN A 12 30.26 -38.32 -5.16
CA ASN A 12 29.12 -37.43 -5.09
C ASN A 12 29.42 -36.17 -4.25
N LYS A 13 30.10 -36.28 -3.13
CA LYS A 13 30.57 -35.15 -2.33
C LYS A 13 31.51 -34.22 -3.10
N ARG A 14 32.45 -34.77 -3.88
CA ARG A 14 33.34 -33.96 -4.72
C ARG A 14 32.58 -33.21 -5.82
N GLN A 15 31.68 -33.87 -6.51
CA GLN A 15 30.83 -33.20 -7.53
C GLN A 15 29.96 -32.09 -6.93
N ILE A 16 29.39 -32.31 -5.76
CA ILE A 16 28.62 -31.26 -5.07
C ILE A 16 29.54 -30.11 -4.68
N MET A 17 30.72 -30.36 -4.13
CA MET A 17 31.69 -29.30 -3.78
C MET A 17 32.19 -28.54 -5.02
N GLU A 18 32.49 -29.20 -6.12
CA GLU A 18 32.87 -28.56 -7.39
C GLU A 18 31.73 -27.70 -7.94
N PHE A 19 30.50 -28.22 -7.94
CA PHE A 19 29.33 -27.49 -8.34
C PHE A 19 29.12 -26.23 -7.47
N VAL A 20 29.19 -26.37 -6.13
CA VAL A 20 29.11 -25.23 -5.20
C VAL A 20 30.23 -24.23 -5.45
N HIS A 21 31.45 -24.70 -5.72
CA HIS A 21 32.58 -23.81 -6.01
C HIS A 21 32.41 -23.06 -7.34
N VAL A 22 31.91 -23.74 -8.39
CA VAL A 22 31.61 -23.11 -9.68
C VAL A 22 30.48 -22.10 -9.54
N VAL A 23 29.41 -22.43 -8.83
CA VAL A 23 28.28 -21.52 -8.59
C VAL A 23 28.73 -20.31 -7.76
N THR A 24 29.56 -20.51 -6.72
CA THR A 24 30.11 -19.38 -5.94
C THR A 24 31.05 -18.51 -6.76
N SER A 25 31.89 -19.10 -7.61
CA SER A 25 32.77 -18.34 -8.50
C SER A 25 32.02 -17.57 -9.60
N LEU A 26 30.90 -18.11 -10.09
CA LEU A 26 30.02 -17.43 -11.03
C LEU A 26 29.28 -16.25 -10.36
N LEU A 27 28.84 -16.43 -9.12
CA LEU A 27 28.19 -15.37 -8.35
C LEU A 27 29.15 -14.24 -7.97
N GLN A 28 30.45 -14.51 -7.87
CA GLN A 28 31.51 -13.53 -7.62
C GLN A 28 31.87 -12.69 -8.85
N ARG A 29 31.40 -13.03 -10.05
CA ARG A 29 31.59 -12.17 -11.20
C ARG A 29 30.73 -10.92 -11.07
N GLU A 30 31.36 -9.76 -11.02
CA GLU A 30 30.70 -8.45 -10.87
C GLU A 30 29.50 -8.27 -11.80
N ALA A 31 29.60 -8.69 -13.05
CA ALA A 31 28.52 -8.62 -14.03
C ALA A 31 27.28 -9.43 -13.61
N VAL A 32 27.44 -10.64 -13.09
CA VAL A 32 26.30 -11.48 -12.66
C VAL A 32 25.61 -10.85 -11.46
N MET A 33 26.36 -10.33 -10.50
CA MET A 33 25.83 -9.64 -9.32
C MET A 33 25.06 -8.38 -9.70
N GLU A 34 25.53 -7.62 -10.70
CA GLU A 34 24.81 -6.46 -11.23
C GLU A 34 23.48 -6.85 -11.87
N PHE A 35 23.43 -7.91 -12.71
CA PHE A 35 22.19 -8.40 -13.31
C PHE A 35 21.21 -8.94 -12.28
N VAL A 36 21.68 -9.72 -11.29
CA VAL A 36 20.83 -10.20 -10.19
C VAL A 36 20.26 -9.03 -9.40
N ARG A 37 21.10 -8.05 -9.04
CA ARG A 37 20.65 -6.84 -8.36
C ARG A 37 19.63 -6.07 -9.18
N LEU A 38 19.84 -5.91 -10.46
CA LEU A 38 18.90 -5.25 -11.36
C LEU A 38 17.55 -5.96 -11.38
N GLY A 39 17.53 -7.30 -11.50
CA GLY A 39 16.31 -8.11 -11.47
C GLY A 39 15.53 -7.97 -10.15
N VAL A 40 16.25 -8.00 -9.03
CA VAL A 40 15.62 -7.83 -7.69
C VAL A 40 15.05 -6.42 -7.52
N VAL A 41 15.80 -5.39 -7.92
CA VAL A 41 15.35 -3.99 -7.86
C VAL A 41 14.14 -3.78 -8.77
N TYR A 42 14.13 -4.38 -9.96
CA TYR A 42 13.00 -4.32 -10.89
C TYR A 42 11.74 -4.96 -10.29
N THR A 43 11.86 -6.15 -9.71
CA THR A 43 10.75 -6.83 -9.03
C THR A 43 10.23 -6.00 -7.85
N HIS A 44 11.13 -5.42 -7.05
CA HIS A 44 10.78 -4.51 -5.97
C HIS A 44 10.00 -3.28 -6.46
N LEU A 45 10.43 -2.69 -7.57
CA LEU A 45 9.76 -1.54 -8.18
C LEU A 45 8.35 -1.91 -8.68
N ILE A 46 8.18 -3.05 -9.34
CA ILE A 46 6.86 -3.53 -9.78
C ILE A 46 5.93 -3.71 -8.59
N ALA A 47 6.38 -4.38 -7.52
CA ALA A 47 5.57 -4.57 -6.32
C ALA A 47 5.18 -3.22 -5.68
N CYS A 48 6.09 -2.25 -5.66
CA CYS A 48 5.82 -0.89 -5.19
C CYS A 48 4.76 -0.17 -6.03
N CYS A 49 4.88 -0.23 -7.37
CA CYS A 49 3.91 0.39 -8.29
C CYS A 49 2.51 -0.23 -8.14
N VAL A 50 2.42 -1.56 -8.03
CA VAL A 50 1.14 -2.26 -7.82
C VAL A 50 0.50 -1.83 -6.50
N ALA A 51 1.27 -1.83 -5.41
CA ALA A 51 0.75 -1.45 -4.09
C ALA A 51 0.27 0.00 -4.05
N ILE A 52 1.08 0.95 -4.55
CA ILE A 52 0.72 2.38 -4.60
C ILE A 52 -0.51 2.59 -5.48
N GLY A 53 -0.57 1.93 -6.64
CA GLY A 53 -1.72 2.04 -7.55
C GLY A 53 -3.03 1.59 -6.91
N LEU A 54 -3.00 0.46 -6.19
CA LEU A 54 -4.17 -0.06 -5.48
C LEU A 54 -4.61 0.85 -4.32
N VAL A 55 -3.65 1.32 -3.50
CA VAL A 55 -3.94 2.26 -2.40
C VAL A 55 -4.54 3.55 -2.95
N LEU A 56 -3.92 4.12 -3.97
CA LEU A 56 -4.40 5.37 -4.60
C LEU A 56 -5.81 5.23 -5.15
N THR A 57 -6.08 4.13 -5.85
CA THR A 57 -7.41 3.85 -6.43
C THR A 57 -8.46 3.70 -5.34
N SER A 58 -8.14 3.00 -4.26
CA SER A 58 -9.01 2.81 -3.09
C SER A 58 -9.30 4.15 -2.38
N ASP A 59 -8.26 4.93 -2.10
CA ASP A 59 -8.39 6.24 -1.44
C ASP A 59 -9.20 7.22 -2.29
N PHE A 60 -8.97 7.24 -3.61
CA PHE A 60 -9.73 8.07 -4.54
C PHE A 60 -11.20 7.67 -4.61
N ALA A 61 -11.49 6.36 -4.63
CA ALA A 61 -12.86 5.85 -4.60
C ALA A 61 -13.58 6.30 -3.31
N MET A 62 -12.91 6.22 -2.16
CA MET A 62 -13.45 6.66 -0.86
C MET A 62 -13.70 8.18 -0.84
N ILE A 63 -12.78 8.99 -1.36
CA ILE A 63 -12.96 10.45 -1.44
C ILE A 63 -14.12 10.80 -2.37
N LYS A 64 -14.18 10.20 -3.55
CA LYS A 64 -15.28 10.39 -4.50
C LYS A 64 -16.63 10.09 -3.89
N GLN A 65 -16.71 9.05 -3.07
CA GLN A 65 -17.88 8.64 -2.33
C GLN A 65 -18.31 9.69 -1.30
N LEU A 66 -17.36 10.17 -0.50
CA LEU A 66 -17.61 11.25 0.46
C LEU A 66 -18.14 12.52 -0.24
N LEU A 67 -17.67 12.83 -1.45
CA LEU A 67 -18.07 14.00 -2.22
C LEU A 67 -19.46 13.86 -2.84
N LYS A 68 -19.83 12.66 -3.31
CA LYS A 68 -21.11 12.41 -3.98
C LYS A 68 -22.29 12.27 -3.02
N GLY A 69 -22.05 11.99 -1.74
CA GLY A 69 -23.12 11.82 -0.75
C GLY A 69 -24.02 10.61 -1.02
N SER A 70 -23.53 9.61 -1.72
CA SER A 70 -24.31 8.43 -2.10
C SER A 70 -24.49 7.52 -0.90
N ASP A 71 -25.72 7.38 -0.41
CA ASP A 71 -26.10 6.51 0.73
C ASP A 71 -26.04 5.01 0.41
N SER A 72 -25.79 4.64 -0.84
CA SER A 72 -25.78 3.26 -1.29
C SER A 72 -24.39 2.84 -1.76
N ILE A 73 -23.56 2.44 -0.81
CA ILE A 73 -22.47 1.56 -1.13
C ILE A 73 -22.73 0.23 -0.45
N HIS A 74 -23.25 -0.68 -1.23
CA HIS A 74 -22.88 -2.07 -1.06
C HIS A 74 -21.38 -2.14 -1.33
N LEU A 75 -20.56 -2.00 -0.27
CA LEU A 75 -19.19 -2.47 -0.31
C LEU A 75 -19.30 -3.98 -0.60
N GLU A 76 -19.24 -4.33 -1.87
CA GLU A 76 -19.18 -5.73 -2.26
C GLU A 76 -17.98 -6.34 -1.54
N GLN A 77 -18.22 -7.30 -0.68
CA GLN A 77 -17.19 -7.94 0.15
C GLN A 77 -16.11 -8.61 -0.71
N ALA A 78 -16.48 -9.12 -1.88
CA ALA A 78 -15.56 -9.81 -2.78
C ALA A 78 -14.43 -8.92 -3.35
N PRO A 79 -14.68 -7.68 -3.84
CA PRO A 79 -13.61 -6.78 -4.25
C PRO A 79 -12.69 -6.35 -3.11
N MET A 80 -13.23 -6.21 -1.90
CA MET A 80 -12.47 -5.78 -0.71
C MET A 80 -11.47 -6.85 -0.25
N GLU A 81 -11.86 -8.12 -0.23
CA GLU A 81 -10.96 -9.22 0.17
C GLU A 81 -9.84 -9.41 -0.86
N THR A 82 -10.15 -9.28 -2.16
CA THR A 82 -9.15 -9.33 -3.23
C THR A 82 -8.15 -8.18 -3.10
N LEU A 83 -8.63 -6.96 -2.84
CA LEU A 83 -7.79 -5.78 -2.61
C LEU A 83 -6.83 -6.00 -1.43
N LYS A 84 -7.35 -6.44 -0.29
CA LYS A 84 -6.59 -6.78 0.91
C LYS A 84 -5.50 -7.81 0.60
N ARG A 85 -5.86 -8.92 -0.05
CA ARG A 85 -4.92 -9.98 -0.42
C ARG A 85 -3.81 -9.46 -1.32
N THR A 86 -4.14 -8.67 -2.33
CA THR A 86 -3.17 -8.14 -3.28
C THR A 86 -2.20 -7.14 -2.63
N ILE A 87 -2.71 -6.24 -1.77
CA ILE A 87 -1.85 -5.30 -1.02
C ILE A 87 -0.92 -6.07 -0.06
N THR A 88 -1.44 -7.10 0.63
CA THR A 88 -0.63 -7.93 1.53
C THR A 88 0.47 -8.66 0.77
N LEU A 89 0.16 -9.27 -0.38
CA LEU A 89 1.16 -9.92 -1.24
C LEU A 89 2.21 -8.93 -1.74
N ALA A 90 1.80 -7.75 -2.20
CA ALA A 90 2.72 -6.71 -2.63
C ALA A 90 3.66 -6.27 -1.49
N LEU A 91 3.13 -6.11 -0.27
CA LEU A 91 3.94 -5.76 0.90
C LEU A 91 4.93 -6.88 1.28
N GLN A 92 4.52 -8.15 1.20
CA GLN A 92 5.42 -9.28 1.42
C GLN A 92 6.54 -9.32 0.38
N MET A 93 6.20 -9.09 -0.90
CA MET A 93 7.20 -9.00 -1.98
C MET A 93 8.15 -7.83 -1.78
N LEU A 94 7.66 -6.68 -1.27
CA LEU A 94 8.49 -5.53 -0.94
C LEU A 94 9.48 -5.84 0.20
N TRP A 95 9.03 -6.54 1.25
CA TRP A 95 9.90 -6.96 2.33
C TRP A 95 10.96 -7.94 1.83
N PHE A 96 10.54 -8.99 1.13
CA PHE A 96 11.46 -10.02 0.61
C PHE A 96 12.51 -9.41 -0.32
N SER A 97 12.07 -8.67 -1.35
CA SER A 97 12.98 -8.03 -2.30
C SER A 97 13.83 -6.93 -1.64
N GLY A 98 13.26 -6.18 -0.68
CA GLY A 98 14.00 -5.17 0.08
C GLY A 98 15.14 -5.76 0.91
N VAL A 99 14.90 -6.85 1.64
CA VAL A 99 15.93 -7.57 2.37
C VAL A 99 17.00 -8.09 1.41
N LEU A 100 16.60 -8.67 0.29
CA LEU A 100 17.55 -9.18 -0.71
C LEU A 100 18.43 -8.05 -1.30
N ILE A 101 17.87 -6.88 -1.60
CA ILE A 101 18.63 -5.70 -2.04
C ILE A 101 19.66 -5.29 -0.97
N VAL A 102 19.23 -5.25 0.30
CA VAL A 102 20.15 -4.90 1.40
C VAL A 102 21.28 -5.91 1.52
N LEU A 103 21.00 -7.21 1.42
CA LEU A 103 22.03 -8.26 1.47
C LEU A 103 23.02 -8.15 0.31
N LEU A 104 22.53 -7.90 -0.92
CA LEU A 104 23.37 -7.67 -2.09
C LEU A 104 24.23 -6.40 -1.94
N ASP A 105 23.66 -5.32 -1.46
CA ASP A 105 24.40 -4.08 -1.24
C ASP A 105 25.43 -4.22 -0.07
N MET A 106 25.11 -4.99 0.96
CA MET A 106 26.06 -5.30 2.04
C MET A 106 27.23 -6.15 1.55
N SER A 107 27.01 -7.13 0.68
CA SER A 107 28.09 -7.94 0.11
C SER A 107 29.06 -7.11 -0.75
N ALA A 108 28.58 -6.05 -1.39
CA ALA A 108 29.38 -5.16 -2.23
C ALA A 108 30.04 -4.00 -1.45
N LYS A 109 29.37 -3.45 -0.42
CA LYS A 109 29.75 -2.21 0.28
C LYS A 109 30.17 -2.42 1.74
N GLY A 110 30.05 -3.64 2.27
CA GLY A 110 30.32 -3.96 3.66
C GLY A 110 29.16 -3.61 4.62
N LEU A 111 29.35 -3.93 5.90
CA LEU A 111 28.34 -3.71 6.95
C LEU A 111 28.04 -2.23 7.20
N GLU A 112 28.93 -1.32 6.82
CA GLU A 112 28.73 0.12 6.95
C GLU A 112 27.50 0.62 6.16
N TYR A 113 27.05 -0.13 5.14
CA TYR A 113 25.86 0.19 4.40
C TYR A 113 24.59 0.24 5.27
N LEU A 114 24.53 -0.51 6.37
CA LEU A 114 23.42 -0.48 7.33
C LEU A 114 23.32 0.85 8.09
N LEU A 115 24.42 1.59 8.19
CA LEU A 115 24.47 2.91 8.83
C LEU A 115 23.94 4.03 7.92
N ASN A 116 23.58 3.70 6.68
CA ASN A 116 23.02 4.69 5.74
C ASN A 116 21.68 5.24 6.27
N PRO A 117 21.59 6.54 6.60
CA PRO A 117 20.37 7.14 7.16
C PRO A 117 19.14 6.98 6.26
N LYS A 118 19.34 7.01 4.95
CA LYS A 118 18.27 6.80 3.96
C LYS A 118 17.72 5.37 4.00
N LEU A 119 18.57 4.35 4.19
CA LEU A 119 18.14 2.97 4.36
C LEU A 119 17.34 2.82 5.65
N GLN A 120 17.85 3.36 6.76
CA GLN A 120 17.19 3.33 8.06
C GLN A 120 15.81 4.01 8.02
N ALA A 121 15.72 5.18 7.38
CA ALA A 121 14.45 5.88 7.19
C ALA A 121 13.44 5.04 6.41
N LYS A 122 13.85 4.39 5.32
CA LYS A 122 12.97 3.49 4.55
C LYS A 122 12.46 2.32 5.36
N VAL A 123 13.35 1.62 6.05
CA VAL A 123 12.99 0.46 6.89
C VAL A 123 12.00 0.86 7.96
N LEU A 124 12.24 2.00 8.64
CA LEU A 124 11.35 2.51 9.66
C LEU A 124 9.96 2.83 9.10
N ILE A 125 9.88 3.53 7.97
CA ILE A 125 8.59 3.90 7.35
C ILE A 125 7.83 2.66 6.88
N VAL A 126 8.51 1.66 6.28
CA VAL A 126 7.87 0.42 5.84
C VAL A 126 7.42 -0.43 7.04
N ALA A 127 8.16 -0.42 8.13
CA ALA A 127 7.75 -1.07 9.39
C ALA A 127 6.49 -0.40 9.96
N LEU A 128 6.46 0.93 10.04
CA LEU A 128 5.26 1.69 10.46
C LEU A 128 4.07 1.43 9.54
N LEU A 129 4.30 1.37 8.23
CA LEU A 129 3.27 1.04 7.25
C LEU A 129 2.70 -0.36 7.47
N THR A 130 3.54 -1.34 7.79
CA THR A 130 3.14 -2.72 8.08
C THR A 130 2.27 -2.81 9.34
N VAL A 131 2.67 -2.13 10.41
CA VAL A 131 1.88 -2.04 11.65
C VAL A 131 0.55 -1.34 11.40
N ASN A 132 0.58 -0.21 10.70
CA ASN A 132 -0.63 0.54 10.34
C ASN A 132 -1.56 -0.28 9.42
N GLY A 133 -1.01 -1.04 8.47
CA GLY A 133 -1.77 -1.96 7.62
C GLY A 133 -2.48 -3.04 8.44
N SER A 134 -1.82 -3.60 9.44
CA SER A 134 -2.44 -4.55 10.37
C SER A 134 -3.60 -3.92 11.14
N LEU A 135 -3.45 -2.68 11.64
CA LEU A 135 -4.50 -1.92 12.30
C LEU A 135 -5.69 -1.66 11.36
N LEU A 136 -5.42 -1.24 10.13
CA LEU A 136 -6.45 -1.02 9.10
C LEU A 136 -7.26 -2.28 8.85
N HIS A 137 -6.60 -3.43 8.68
CA HIS A 137 -7.29 -4.68 8.33
C HIS A 137 -7.96 -5.37 9.50
N SER A 138 -7.41 -5.30 10.72
CA SER A 138 -7.94 -6.01 11.89
C SER A 138 -9.00 -5.22 12.65
N VAL A 139 -8.94 -3.89 12.66
CA VAL A 139 -9.80 -3.03 13.48
C VAL A 139 -10.70 -2.13 12.62
N ILE A 140 -10.10 -1.36 11.73
CA ILE A 140 -10.83 -0.30 11.02
C ILE A 140 -11.76 -0.87 9.95
N MET A 141 -11.28 -1.81 9.14
CA MET A 141 -12.06 -2.39 8.07
C MET A 141 -13.32 -3.11 8.57
N PRO A 142 -13.27 -3.98 9.61
CA PRO A 142 -14.47 -4.59 10.18
C PRO A 142 -15.45 -3.56 10.76
N ALA A 143 -14.94 -2.49 11.39
CA ALA A 143 -15.78 -1.42 11.90
C ALA A 143 -16.48 -0.65 10.77
N LEU A 144 -15.76 -0.36 9.68
CA LEU A 144 -16.29 0.31 8.51
C LEU A 144 -17.36 -0.53 7.79
N MET A 145 -17.14 -1.84 7.68
CA MET A 145 -18.11 -2.77 7.09
C MET A 145 -19.41 -2.86 7.91
N ARG A 146 -19.32 -2.84 9.24
CA ARG A 146 -20.50 -2.83 10.13
C ARG A 146 -21.26 -1.50 10.05
N ALA A 147 -20.55 -0.38 9.95
CA ALA A 147 -21.15 0.94 9.90
C ALA A 147 -21.70 1.31 8.51
N GLY A 148 -21.28 0.60 7.44
CA GLY A 148 -21.65 0.87 6.05
C GLY A 148 -20.98 2.09 5.43
N SER A 149 -20.59 3.11 6.22
CA SER A 149 -19.86 4.28 5.71
C SER A 149 -18.95 4.92 6.77
N LEU A 150 -17.92 5.64 6.31
CA LEU A 150 -17.02 6.40 7.20
C LEU A 150 -17.79 7.45 8.04
N LEU A 151 -18.86 8.01 7.49
CA LEU A 151 -19.65 9.06 8.14
C LEU A 151 -20.52 8.52 9.28
N GLN A 152 -20.90 7.24 9.22
CA GLN A 152 -21.70 6.56 10.25
C GLN A 152 -20.86 6.00 11.39
N LEU A 153 -19.54 5.95 11.25
CA LEU A 153 -18.65 5.53 12.33
C LEU A 153 -18.76 6.48 13.54
N GLU A 154 -18.58 5.90 14.72
CA GLU A 154 -18.44 6.64 15.97
C GLU A 154 -17.30 7.67 15.89
N PRO A 155 -17.39 8.83 16.55
CA PRO A 155 -16.41 9.91 16.41
C PRO A 155 -14.96 9.47 16.62
N GLY A 156 -14.69 8.64 17.63
CA GLY A 156 -13.37 8.12 17.94
C GLY A 156 -12.85 7.18 16.82
N MET A 157 -13.67 6.21 16.41
CA MET A 157 -13.31 5.25 15.36
C MET A 157 -13.14 5.94 14.01
N ARG A 158 -13.95 6.96 13.70
CA ARG A 158 -13.82 7.77 12.51
C ARG A 158 -12.50 8.55 12.48
N ALA A 159 -12.12 9.18 13.61
CA ALA A 159 -10.84 9.88 13.72
C ALA A 159 -9.66 8.92 13.54
N LEU A 160 -9.71 7.74 14.15
CA LEU A 160 -8.71 6.69 14.00
C LEU A 160 -8.62 6.23 12.54
N SER A 161 -9.74 6.04 11.85
CA SER A 161 -9.78 5.65 10.44
C SER A 161 -9.15 6.70 9.53
N ILE A 162 -9.44 7.99 9.76
CA ILE A 162 -8.84 9.10 9.01
C ILE A 162 -7.34 9.16 9.28
N PHE A 163 -6.92 9.00 10.53
CA PHE A 163 -5.51 9.02 10.90
C PHE A 163 -4.75 7.87 10.26
N ALA A 164 -5.24 6.62 10.40
CA ALA A 164 -4.58 5.44 9.83
C ALA A 164 -4.57 5.47 8.29
N GLY A 165 -5.63 5.94 7.64
CA GLY A 165 -5.66 6.16 6.18
C GLY A 165 -4.62 7.19 5.75
N THR A 166 -4.48 8.29 6.47
CA THR A 166 -3.45 9.32 6.20
C THR A 166 -2.05 8.77 6.39
N VAL A 167 -1.79 8.03 7.48
CA VAL A 167 -0.50 7.36 7.71
C VAL A 167 -0.19 6.41 6.56
N SER A 168 -1.16 5.62 6.10
CA SER A 168 -0.98 4.71 4.96
C SER A 168 -0.58 5.48 3.70
N ALA A 169 -1.38 6.46 3.28
CA ALA A 169 -1.12 7.23 2.07
C ALA A 169 0.26 7.91 2.11
N VAL A 170 0.55 8.66 3.18
CA VAL A 170 1.83 9.36 3.34
C VAL A 170 3.00 8.38 3.32
N SER A 171 2.88 7.24 4.01
CA SER A 171 3.97 6.25 4.09
C SER A 171 4.32 5.67 2.72
N TRP A 172 3.33 5.31 1.91
CA TRP A 172 3.56 4.78 0.56
C TRP A 172 4.31 5.77 -0.32
N PHE A 173 3.85 7.03 -0.37
CA PHE A 173 4.49 8.07 -1.19
C PHE A 173 5.86 8.46 -0.64
N TYR A 174 6.01 8.53 0.67
CA TYR A 174 7.28 8.90 1.29
C TYR A 174 8.35 7.82 1.12
N ALA A 175 7.99 6.54 1.28
CA ALA A 175 8.88 5.42 1.00
C ALA A 175 9.33 5.39 -0.47
N ALA A 176 8.40 5.67 -1.41
CA ALA A 176 8.71 5.77 -2.83
C ALA A 176 9.64 6.97 -3.13
N LEU A 177 9.38 8.14 -2.54
CA LEU A 177 10.24 9.33 -2.65
C LEU A 177 11.67 9.03 -2.17
N LEU A 178 11.83 8.41 -1.01
CA LEU A 178 13.12 7.95 -0.53
C LEU A 178 13.73 6.87 -1.45
N GLY A 179 12.90 6.10 -2.16
CA GLY A 179 13.34 5.15 -3.17
C GLY A 179 14.09 5.82 -4.31
N VAL A 180 13.44 6.78 -4.95
CA VAL A 180 13.94 7.52 -6.12
C VAL A 180 15.03 8.53 -5.76
N GLY A 181 14.97 9.12 -4.57
CA GLY A 181 15.83 10.19 -4.11
C GLY A 181 17.32 9.79 -3.97
N ARG A 182 18.01 9.45 -5.06
CA ARG A 182 19.45 9.13 -5.06
C ARG A 182 20.31 10.20 -4.36
N PRO A 183 20.08 11.51 -4.58
CA PRO A 183 20.86 12.57 -3.95
C PRO A 183 20.75 12.65 -2.44
N LEU A 184 19.77 11.98 -1.82
CA LEU A 184 19.53 11.99 -0.37
C LEU A 184 20.44 11.00 0.41
N ALA A 185 21.12 10.08 -0.28
CA ALA A 185 21.99 9.09 0.35
C ALA A 185 23.24 9.78 0.92
N TRP A 186 23.52 9.55 2.20
CA TRP A 186 24.72 10.07 2.93
C TRP A 186 24.80 11.59 3.06
N LYS A 187 23.87 12.35 2.49
CA LYS A 187 23.89 13.79 2.51
C LYS A 187 23.13 14.39 3.70
N TYR A 188 22.10 13.70 4.17
CA TYR A 188 21.22 14.15 5.23
C TYR A 188 21.21 13.15 6.39
N SER A 189 21.08 13.64 7.61
CA SER A 189 20.88 12.81 8.80
C SER A 189 19.53 12.11 8.79
N LEU A 190 19.39 11.05 9.59
CA LEU A 190 18.11 10.35 9.75
C LEU A 190 17.00 11.29 10.23
N GLY A 191 17.31 12.20 11.16
CA GLY A 191 16.37 13.18 11.68
C GLY A 191 15.86 14.13 10.61
N GLU A 192 16.74 14.65 9.75
CA GLU A 192 16.36 15.51 8.64
C GLU A 192 15.49 14.78 7.62
N LEU A 193 15.82 13.52 7.32
CA LEU A 193 15.01 12.70 6.40
C LEU A 193 13.64 12.35 6.98
N LEU A 194 13.48 12.28 8.29
CA LEU A 194 12.22 11.94 8.93
C LEU A 194 11.41 13.16 9.35
N TYR A 195 11.99 14.36 9.36
CA TYR A 195 11.31 15.58 9.84
C TYR A 195 10.04 15.92 9.06
N ALA A 196 10.08 15.81 7.74
CA ALA A 196 8.92 16.10 6.88
C ALA A 196 7.78 15.07 7.02
N TYR A 197 8.09 13.85 7.42
CA TYR A 197 7.13 12.75 7.48
C TYR A 197 5.96 13.00 8.46
N PRO A 198 6.17 13.29 9.76
CA PRO A 198 5.08 13.60 10.68
C PRO A 198 4.33 14.88 10.31
N MET A 199 5.00 15.86 9.71
CA MET A 199 4.34 17.08 9.24
C MET A 199 3.35 16.78 8.10
N LEU A 200 3.72 15.91 7.17
CA LEU A 200 2.83 15.46 6.09
C LEU A 200 1.63 14.68 6.63
N ILE A 201 1.84 13.80 7.62
CA ILE A 201 0.75 13.08 8.29
C ILE A 201 -0.21 14.07 8.95
N PHE A 202 0.31 15.04 9.70
CA PHE A 202 -0.51 16.03 10.38
C PHE A 202 -1.32 16.90 9.39
N ALA A 203 -0.68 17.38 8.34
CA ALA A 203 -1.34 18.14 7.27
C ALA A 203 -2.43 17.33 6.56
N GLY A 204 -2.14 16.07 6.20
CA GLY A 204 -3.09 15.16 5.58
C GLY A 204 -4.28 14.83 6.49
N PHE A 205 -4.01 14.60 7.78
CA PHE A 205 -5.06 14.36 8.78
C PHE A 205 -6.00 15.57 8.94
N ILE A 206 -5.45 16.79 8.99
CA ILE A 206 -6.26 18.01 9.04
C ILE A 206 -7.09 18.16 7.76
N ALA A 207 -6.48 18.00 6.59
CA ALA A 207 -7.16 18.13 5.30
C ALA A 207 -8.33 17.15 5.19
N MET A 208 -8.09 15.87 5.50
CA MET A 208 -9.11 14.83 5.43
C MET A 208 -10.21 15.02 6.49
N SER A 209 -9.85 15.44 7.70
CA SER A 209 -10.82 15.76 8.75
C SER A 209 -11.73 16.93 8.37
N ARG A 210 -11.19 17.96 7.71
CA ARG A 210 -11.99 19.08 7.17
C ARG A 210 -12.91 18.61 6.05
N LEU A 211 -12.42 17.77 5.15
CA LEU A 211 -13.22 17.21 4.06
C LEU A 211 -14.40 16.39 4.59
N VAL A 212 -14.17 15.52 5.57
CA VAL A 212 -15.21 14.72 6.20
C VAL A 212 -16.24 15.60 6.92
N LYS A 213 -15.82 16.64 7.65
CA LYS A 213 -16.72 17.60 8.28
C LYS A 213 -17.58 18.35 7.25
N TRP A 214 -16.99 18.75 6.13
CA TRP A 214 -17.70 19.40 5.04
C TRP A 214 -18.72 18.47 4.38
N ALA A 215 -18.32 17.22 4.08
CA ALA A 215 -19.22 16.22 3.51
C ALA A 215 -20.45 15.95 4.42
N ARG A 216 -20.21 15.84 5.75
CA ARG A 216 -21.33 15.71 6.72
C ARG A 216 -22.27 16.89 6.72
N LYS A 217 -21.76 18.12 6.64
CA LYS A 217 -22.62 19.33 6.57
C LYS A 217 -23.49 19.33 5.32
N ARG A 218 -22.94 18.90 4.19
CA ARG A 218 -23.68 18.79 2.92
C ARG A 218 -24.84 17.77 3.00
N GLN A 219 -24.59 16.63 3.63
CA GLN A 219 -25.61 15.59 3.79
C GLN A 219 -26.69 15.97 4.81
N ALA A 220 -26.35 16.78 5.81
CA ALA A 220 -27.31 17.29 6.80
C ALA A 220 -28.24 18.38 6.25
N HIS A 221 -27.90 18.99 5.11
CA HIS A 221 -28.74 19.98 4.41
C HIS A 221 -28.95 19.53 2.95
N PRO A 222 -29.76 18.50 2.69
CA PRO A 222 -30.10 18.14 1.34
C PRO A 222 -30.82 19.34 0.72
N MET A 223 -30.33 19.81 -0.45
CA MET A 223 -31.07 20.82 -1.22
C MET A 223 -32.48 20.27 -1.48
N PRO A 224 -33.55 21.10 -1.35
CA PRO A 224 -34.89 20.64 -1.68
C PRO A 224 -34.85 20.03 -3.07
N GLN A 225 -35.17 18.74 -3.19
CA GLN A 225 -35.45 18.14 -4.49
C GLN A 225 -36.54 19.00 -5.10
N GLN A 226 -36.25 19.63 -6.23
CA GLN A 226 -37.28 20.24 -7.05
C GLN A 226 -38.37 19.19 -7.25
N ALA A 227 -39.55 19.46 -6.71
CA ALA A 227 -40.70 18.59 -6.87
C ALA A 227 -40.84 18.28 -8.38
N PRO A 228 -41.02 17.02 -8.78
CA PRO A 228 -41.25 16.70 -10.18
C PRO A 228 -42.41 17.58 -10.65
N ASN A 229 -42.17 18.34 -11.71
CA ASN A 229 -43.10 19.27 -12.29
C ASN A 229 -44.49 18.60 -12.42
N ALA A 230 -45.42 19.04 -11.57
CA ALA A 230 -46.86 18.69 -11.65
C ALA A 230 -47.51 19.37 -12.85
N ARG A 231 -46.92 19.23 -14.03
CA ARG A 231 -47.41 19.82 -15.29
C ARG A 231 -47.72 18.80 -16.38
N GLU A 232 -47.91 17.55 -16.01
CA GLU A 232 -48.45 16.54 -16.97
C GLU A 232 -49.66 15.77 -16.43
N SER A 233 -50.53 16.43 -15.68
CA SER A 233 -51.92 16.00 -15.62
C SER A 233 -52.73 16.90 -16.58
N GLY A 234 -52.59 16.64 -17.89
CA GLY A 234 -53.51 17.11 -18.88
C GLY A 234 -54.90 16.61 -18.52
N PRO A 235 -55.98 17.40 -18.78
CA PRO A 235 -57.34 17.00 -18.45
C PRO A 235 -57.69 15.73 -19.23
N ALA A 236 -58.15 14.71 -18.49
CA ALA A 236 -58.78 13.54 -19.07
C ALA A 236 -59.96 14.02 -19.89
N LEU A 237 -59.90 13.87 -21.21
CA LEU A 237 -60.99 14.06 -22.08
C LEU A 237 -62.06 13.03 -21.73
N ASP A 238 -63.19 13.53 -21.18
CA ASP A 238 -64.44 12.79 -20.97
C ASP A 238 -65.06 12.46 -22.35
N GLU A 239 -64.75 11.27 -22.87
CA GLU A 239 -65.46 10.68 -24.01
C GLU A 239 -66.58 9.77 -23.52
N SER A 240 -67.55 10.35 -22.85
CA SER A 240 -68.85 9.73 -22.65
C SER A 240 -69.92 10.59 -23.24
N ARG A 241 -70.10 10.55 -24.58
CA ARG A 241 -71.42 10.90 -25.23
C ARG A 241 -71.44 10.31 -26.63
N GLY A 242 -72.39 9.38 -26.79
CA GLY A 242 -73.28 9.38 -27.99
C GLY A 242 -73.22 8.14 -28.86
N TYR A 243 -74.36 7.43 -28.74
CA TYR A 243 -75.03 6.50 -29.63
C TYR A 243 -74.53 5.05 -29.73
#